data_8cf82026a720847eb71ac00021ba35ee
#
_entry.id   8cf82026a720847eb71ac00021ba35ee
#
_cell.length_a   1.000
_cell.length_b   1.000
_cell.length_c   1.000
_cell.angle_alpha   90.00
_cell.angle_beta   90.00
_cell.angle_gamma   90.00
#
_symmetry.space_group_name_H-M   'P 1'
#
loop_
_entity.id
_entity.type
_entity.pdbx_description
1 polymer ?
#
loop_
_entity_poly.entity_id
_entity_poly.type
_entity_poly.pdbx_seq_one_letter_code
_entity_poly.pdbx_strand_id
1 'polypeptide(L)'
;MQNVRIVLKSGKDQSIRRYHPWIFSGAIKKIYGSPSEGDLVEVFDNKDSFLAVGHYQPGSIAVRILSFTEITPDIDFFRGRLRSALDYRRSLGLTDNKDINVFRLVHAEGDDLPGLIIDYYNGVAVMQMHSVGMYRMRNDFAGILKELLGERLVAVYDKSEETIPFMSGIKATNEFLYGNSDPVIVTENGFHFKVDWTVGQKTGFFIDQRENRQLLNLYTEGKSVLNMFGYTGGFSVYAMKNASLVHTVDSSASAAALADENMILNYGKDPRHEFFRADAFEFLNDIRNKYDLIILDPPAFAKHNNVLANALQGYKRLNIKAIEQIKPGGIIFTFSCSQVVTKENFRKSVFAAAANTGRKVRILHQLSQPPDHPVNIYHPESEYLKGLVLYVE
;
A
#
# COMPACT_ATOMS: atom_id res chain seq x y z
N MET A 1 19.04 11.20 -30.59
CA MET A 1 18.21 10.04 -30.94
C MET A 1 16.86 10.56 -31.33
N GLN A 2 16.25 10.06 -32.41
CA GLN A 2 14.89 10.47 -32.77
C GLN A 2 13.94 9.94 -31.67
N ASN A 3 13.20 10.84 -31.00
CA ASN A 3 12.25 10.42 -29.99
C ASN A 3 11.22 9.48 -30.61
N VAL A 4 10.96 8.35 -29.97
CA VAL A 4 9.95 7.40 -30.42
C VAL A 4 8.59 8.04 -30.27
N ARG A 5 7.78 8.00 -31.32
CA ARG A 5 6.50 8.67 -31.40
C ARG A 5 5.34 7.67 -31.41
N ILE A 6 4.39 7.87 -30.51
CA ILE A 6 3.17 7.07 -30.42
C ILE A 6 1.98 7.95 -30.80
N VAL A 7 1.16 7.48 -31.74
CA VAL A 7 -0.06 8.18 -32.19
C VAL A 7 -1.28 7.40 -31.74
N LEU A 8 -2.23 8.09 -31.10
CA LEU A 8 -3.45 7.50 -30.62
C LEU A 8 -4.54 7.41 -31.72
N LYS A 9 -5.48 6.48 -31.52
CA LYS A 9 -6.70 6.39 -32.35
C LYS A 9 -7.59 7.61 -32.09
N SER A 10 -8.37 8.00 -33.12
CA SER A 10 -9.37 9.05 -32.98
C SER A 10 -10.32 8.78 -31.80
N GLY A 11 -10.52 9.78 -30.95
CA GLY A 11 -11.40 9.72 -29.78
C GLY A 11 -10.85 8.88 -28.59
N LYS A 12 -9.61 8.35 -28.68
CA LYS A 12 -8.95 7.63 -27.57
C LYS A 12 -7.98 8.50 -26.75
N ASP A 13 -7.92 9.79 -27.05
CA ASP A 13 -7.12 10.81 -26.35
C ASP A 13 -7.86 11.48 -25.19
N GLN A 14 -9.18 11.22 -25.01
CA GLN A 14 -10.00 11.93 -24.03
C GLN A 14 -9.53 11.73 -22.58
N SER A 15 -9.11 10.50 -22.19
CA SER A 15 -8.59 10.23 -20.86
C SER A 15 -7.29 11.01 -20.59
N ILE A 16 -6.42 11.10 -21.59
CA ILE A 16 -5.14 11.81 -21.48
C ILE A 16 -5.36 13.31 -21.36
N ARG A 17 -6.29 13.89 -22.14
CA ARG A 17 -6.70 15.29 -22.01
C ARG A 17 -7.36 15.62 -20.66
N ARG A 18 -7.76 14.59 -19.92
CA ARG A 18 -8.27 14.68 -18.55
C ARG A 18 -7.23 14.24 -17.52
N TYR A 19 -5.95 14.24 -17.89
CA TYR A 19 -4.80 13.97 -17.02
C TYR A 19 -4.71 12.55 -16.48
N HIS A 20 -5.36 11.55 -17.11
CA HIS A 20 -5.15 10.15 -16.71
C HIS A 20 -3.70 9.72 -17.04
N PRO A 21 -2.92 9.20 -16.06
CA PRO A 21 -1.48 8.97 -16.25
C PRO A 21 -1.12 7.71 -17.04
N TRP A 22 -2.10 6.91 -17.46
CA TRP A 22 -1.86 5.69 -18.22
C TRP A 22 -2.46 5.75 -19.62
N ILE A 23 -1.70 5.24 -20.59
CA ILE A 23 -2.18 4.98 -21.94
C ILE A 23 -2.28 3.47 -22.14
N PHE A 24 -3.47 2.99 -22.40
CA PHE A 24 -3.71 1.57 -22.65
C PHE A 24 -3.38 1.22 -24.11
N SER A 25 -2.83 0.02 -24.35
CA SER A 25 -2.42 -0.46 -25.68
C SER A 25 -3.56 -0.40 -26.71
N GLY A 26 -4.80 -0.63 -26.27
CA GLY A 26 -5.98 -0.51 -27.14
C GLY A 26 -6.24 0.90 -27.72
N ALA A 27 -5.65 1.95 -27.11
CA ALA A 27 -5.78 3.33 -27.58
C ALA A 27 -4.77 3.67 -28.70
N ILE A 28 -3.70 2.90 -28.86
CA ILE A 28 -2.61 3.18 -29.81
C ILE A 28 -3.06 2.84 -31.24
N LYS A 29 -2.87 3.81 -32.17
CA LYS A 29 -3.05 3.65 -33.62
C LYS A 29 -1.78 3.16 -34.26
N LYS A 30 -0.64 3.80 -33.93
CA LYS A 30 0.67 3.51 -34.57
C LYS A 30 1.81 3.94 -33.65
N ILE A 31 2.88 3.16 -33.69
CA ILE A 31 4.17 3.49 -33.08
C ILE A 31 5.15 3.72 -34.22
N TYR A 32 5.82 4.87 -34.22
CA TYR A 32 6.91 5.19 -35.12
C TYR A 32 8.24 4.95 -34.41
N GLY A 33 9.05 4.08 -34.95
CA GLY A 33 10.24 3.54 -34.32
C GLY A 33 9.98 2.20 -33.62
N SER A 34 10.96 1.74 -32.86
CA SER A 34 10.91 0.45 -32.14
C SER A 34 11.37 0.68 -30.71
N PRO A 35 10.51 1.19 -29.82
CA PRO A 35 10.90 1.43 -28.46
C PRO A 35 11.17 0.11 -27.72
N SER A 36 12.23 0.11 -26.93
CA SER A 36 12.45 -0.90 -25.90
C SER A 36 11.63 -0.55 -24.65
N GLU A 37 11.32 -1.55 -23.82
CA GLU A 37 10.65 -1.32 -22.55
C GLU A 37 11.45 -0.33 -21.68
N GLY A 38 10.78 0.68 -21.13
CA GLY A 38 11.38 1.75 -20.35
C GLY A 38 11.93 2.93 -21.13
N ASP A 39 11.87 2.91 -22.47
CA ASP A 39 12.29 4.05 -23.27
C ASP A 39 11.29 5.21 -23.14
N LEU A 40 11.82 6.44 -23.19
CA LEU A 40 10.99 7.65 -23.30
C LEU A 40 10.32 7.71 -24.66
N VAL A 41 9.02 7.99 -24.66
CA VAL A 41 8.20 8.14 -25.85
C VAL A 41 7.33 9.39 -25.76
N GLU A 42 7.15 10.04 -26.91
CA GLU A 42 6.21 11.15 -27.05
C GLU A 42 4.88 10.63 -27.60
N VAL A 43 3.79 11.15 -27.07
CA VAL A 43 2.44 10.72 -27.43
C VAL A 43 1.68 11.86 -28.08
N PHE A 44 1.03 11.55 -29.21
CA PHE A 44 0.28 12.48 -30.02
C PHE A 44 -1.14 11.97 -30.26
N ASP A 45 -2.06 12.88 -30.50
CA ASP A 45 -3.38 12.54 -31.01
C ASP A 45 -3.35 12.19 -32.52
N ASN A 46 -4.51 11.84 -33.06
CA ASN A 46 -4.62 11.49 -34.47
C ASN A 46 -4.49 12.68 -35.46
N LYS A 47 -4.34 13.91 -34.95
CA LYS A 47 -4.12 15.16 -35.70
C LYS A 47 -2.72 15.73 -35.49
N ASP A 48 -1.81 14.92 -34.94
CA ASP A 48 -0.44 15.28 -34.64
C ASP A 48 -0.23 16.35 -33.56
N SER A 49 -1.25 16.56 -32.66
CA SER A 49 -1.09 17.42 -31.51
C SER A 49 -0.40 16.63 -30.39
N PHE A 50 0.62 17.22 -29.77
CA PHE A 50 1.29 16.63 -28.59
C PHE A 50 0.31 16.45 -27.41
N LEU A 51 0.43 15.33 -26.69
CA LEU A 51 -0.39 15.01 -25.53
C LEU A 51 0.42 14.78 -24.28
N ALA A 52 1.52 14.04 -24.37
CA ALA A 52 2.30 13.63 -23.19
C ALA A 52 3.67 13.05 -23.57
N VAL A 53 4.55 12.95 -22.57
CA VAL A 53 5.79 12.16 -22.61
C VAL A 53 5.76 11.15 -21.46
N GLY A 54 6.29 9.94 -21.67
CA GLY A 54 6.31 8.91 -20.65
C GLY A 54 7.18 7.71 -20.99
N HIS A 55 7.20 6.72 -20.11
CA HIS A 55 7.91 5.47 -20.32
C HIS A 55 7.03 4.46 -21.06
N TYR A 56 7.57 3.90 -22.15
CA TYR A 56 6.93 2.80 -22.87
C TYR A 56 7.03 1.49 -22.11
N GLN A 57 5.97 0.69 -22.14
CA GLN A 57 5.92 -0.64 -21.57
C GLN A 57 5.08 -1.57 -22.44
N PRO A 58 5.59 -2.73 -22.90
CA PRO A 58 4.77 -3.74 -23.53
C PRO A 58 3.68 -4.26 -22.60
N GLY A 59 2.43 -4.35 -23.07
CA GLY A 59 1.33 -4.88 -22.27
C GLY A 59 0.07 -4.02 -22.32
N SER A 60 -0.82 -4.19 -21.35
CA SER A 60 -2.11 -3.47 -21.30
C SER A 60 -1.91 -1.97 -21.04
N ILE A 61 -1.01 -1.59 -20.14
CA ILE A 61 -0.60 -0.21 -19.89
C ILE A 61 0.64 0.05 -20.75
N ALA A 62 0.44 0.66 -21.92
CA ALA A 62 1.52 0.80 -22.90
C ALA A 62 2.42 2.03 -22.66
N VAL A 63 1.90 3.08 -22.01
CA VAL A 63 2.72 4.22 -21.58
C VAL A 63 2.30 4.66 -20.20
N ARG A 64 3.30 4.87 -19.33
CA ARG A 64 3.15 5.57 -18.05
C ARG A 64 3.63 7.00 -18.22
N ILE A 65 2.70 7.95 -18.14
CA ILE A 65 2.96 9.36 -18.42
C ILE A 65 3.76 9.98 -17.29
N LEU A 66 4.84 10.67 -17.64
CA LEU A 66 5.66 11.49 -16.74
C LEU A 66 5.24 12.95 -16.78
N SER A 67 4.87 13.46 -17.97
CA SER A 67 4.46 14.84 -18.14
C SER A 67 3.42 14.99 -19.24
N PHE A 68 2.48 15.91 -19.05
CA PHE A 68 1.50 16.35 -20.05
C PHE A 68 1.95 17.62 -20.81
N THR A 69 3.15 18.11 -20.51
CA THR A 69 3.80 19.20 -21.22
C THR A 69 5.00 18.67 -21.99
N GLU A 70 5.33 19.34 -23.09
CA GLU A 70 6.46 18.97 -23.97
C GLU A 70 7.78 19.31 -23.27
N ILE A 71 8.38 18.31 -22.65
CA ILE A 71 9.66 18.37 -21.93
C ILE A 71 10.46 17.10 -22.19
N THR A 72 11.77 17.17 -21.96
CA THR A 72 12.61 15.97 -21.82
C THR A 72 12.80 15.69 -20.34
N PRO A 73 12.22 14.60 -19.77
CA PRO A 73 12.44 14.25 -18.38
C PRO A 73 13.93 13.92 -18.15
N ASP A 74 14.62 14.82 -17.48
CA ASP A 74 16.02 14.70 -17.08
C ASP A 74 16.13 14.52 -15.56
N ILE A 75 17.36 14.53 -15.05
CA ILE A 75 17.61 14.37 -13.61
C ILE A 75 17.00 15.51 -12.76
N ASP A 76 16.96 16.73 -13.30
CA ASP A 76 16.39 17.88 -12.60
C ASP A 76 14.87 17.80 -12.54
N PHE A 77 14.22 17.25 -13.56
CA PHE A 77 12.81 16.92 -13.55
C PHE A 77 12.49 15.93 -12.42
N PHE A 78 13.23 14.82 -12.32
CA PHE A 78 13.00 13.82 -11.28
C PHE A 78 13.35 14.35 -9.88
N ARG A 79 14.40 15.18 -9.77
CA ARG A 79 14.72 15.91 -8.53
C ARG A 79 13.56 16.79 -8.06
N GLY A 80 12.96 17.52 -8.98
CA GLY A 80 11.78 18.35 -8.70
C GLY A 80 10.60 17.53 -8.20
N ARG A 81 10.32 16.38 -8.80
CA ARG A 81 9.23 15.47 -8.38
C ARG A 81 9.47 14.87 -6.99
N LEU A 82 10.69 14.38 -6.72
CA LEU A 82 11.06 13.84 -5.40
C LEU A 82 11.03 14.92 -4.31
N ARG A 83 11.46 16.13 -4.62
CA ARG A 83 11.35 17.28 -3.71
C ARG A 83 9.89 17.60 -3.40
N SER A 84 9.03 17.66 -4.41
CA SER A 84 7.60 17.88 -4.24
C SER A 84 6.95 16.82 -3.36
N ALA A 85 7.29 15.55 -3.55
CA ALA A 85 6.82 14.46 -2.72
C ALA A 85 7.27 14.60 -1.26
N LEU A 86 8.54 14.98 -1.02
CA LEU A 86 9.07 15.22 0.32
C LEU A 86 8.40 16.43 0.98
N ASP A 87 8.21 17.53 0.26
CA ASP A 87 7.55 18.74 0.77
C ASP A 87 6.08 18.47 1.12
N TYR A 88 5.40 17.61 0.34
CA TYR A 88 4.06 17.15 0.68
C TYR A 88 4.06 16.37 2.02
N ARG A 89 4.99 15.43 2.24
CA ARG A 89 5.10 14.71 3.53
C ARG A 89 5.46 15.67 4.69
N ARG A 90 6.24 16.70 4.41
CA ARG A 90 6.52 17.76 5.39
C ARG A 90 5.25 18.52 5.76
N SER A 91 4.41 18.88 4.78
CA SER A 91 3.13 19.55 5.03
C SER A 91 2.14 18.70 5.84
N LEU A 92 2.27 17.37 5.79
CA LEU A 92 1.51 16.42 6.60
C LEU A 92 2.10 16.25 8.03
N GLY A 93 3.22 16.89 8.36
CA GLY A 93 3.88 16.76 9.66
C GLY A 93 4.56 15.40 9.88
N LEU A 94 5.00 14.72 8.81
CA LEU A 94 5.60 13.38 8.89
C LEU A 94 7.13 13.39 8.95
N THR A 95 7.80 14.48 8.51
CA THR A 95 9.26 14.50 8.34
C THR A 95 10.04 14.95 9.57
N ASP A 96 9.52 15.87 10.33
CA ASP A 96 10.22 16.45 11.49
C ASP A 96 9.40 16.20 12.77
N ASN A 97 8.90 14.97 12.92
CA ASN A 97 8.01 14.53 13.98
C ASN A 97 8.73 13.51 14.88
N LYS A 98 8.84 13.82 16.19
CA LYS A 98 9.48 12.92 17.16
C LYS A 98 8.72 11.61 17.38
N ASP A 99 7.42 11.62 17.11
CA ASP A 99 6.53 10.49 17.33
C ASP A 99 6.29 9.69 16.03
N ILE A 100 6.86 10.14 14.88
CA ILE A 100 6.75 9.48 13.57
C ILE A 100 8.06 9.60 12.82
N ASN A 101 8.71 8.49 12.50
CA ASN A 101 9.88 8.43 11.62
C ASN A 101 9.73 7.31 10.55
N VAL A 102 8.48 6.93 10.28
CA VAL A 102 8.10 5.95 9.25
C VAL A 102 6.94 6.48 8.43
N PHE A 103 7.13 6.59 7.11
CA PHE A 103 6.10 7.06 6.18
C PHE A 103 6.44 6.69 4.73
N ARG A 104 5.42 6.65 3.88
CA ARG A 104 5.61 6.54 2.43
C ARG A 104 6.06 7.88 1.86
N LEU A 105 7.30 7.93 1.36
CA LEU A 105 7.86 9.14 0.75
C LEU A 105 7.37 9.34 -0.69
N VAL A 106 7.21 8.26 -1.46
CA VAL A 106 6.71 8.31 -2.85
C VAL A 106 5.67 7.23 -3.06
N HIS A 107 4.50 7.61 -3.57
CA HIS A 107 3.38 6.73 -3.88
C HIS A 107 3.02 6.76 -5.37
N ALA A 108 3.94 6.35 -6.20
CA ALA A 108 3.77 6.16 -7.64
C ALA A 108 2.98 7.29 -8.35
N GLU A 109 1.87 6.97 -9.01
CA GLU A 109 1.01 7.90 -9.74
C GLU A 109 0.40 8.99 -8.84
N GLY A 110 0.33 8.75 -7.55
CA GLY A 110 -0.12 9.74 -6.55
C GLY A 110 0.85 10.90 -6.35
N ASP A 111 2.13 10.67 -6.64
CA ASP A 111 3.21 11.68 -6.56
C ASP A 111 3.79 12.01 -7.94
N ASP A 112 3.06 11.72 -9.04
CA ASP A 112 3.49 11.94 -10.43
C ASP A 112 4.83 11.26 -10.77
N LEU A 113 5.13 10.13 -10.11
CA LEU A 113 6.28 9.26 -10.34
C LEU A 113 5.80 7.81 -10.63
N PRO A 114 5.09 7.58 -11.74
CA PRO A 114 4.35 6.36 -12.01
C PRO A 114 5.24 5.12 -11.96
N GLY A 115 4.88 4.19 -11.07
CA GLY A 115 5.63 2.95 -10.87
C GLY A 115 6.83 3.07 -9.95
N LEU A 116 7.01 4.16 -9.19
CA LEU A 116 8.02 4.29 -8.13
C LEU A 116 7.36 4.34 -6.75
N ILE A 117 7.74 3.45 -5.88
CA ILE A 117 7.38 3.46 -4.46
C ILE A 117 8.65 3.68 -3.63
N ILE A 118 8.58 4.58 -2.66
CA ILE A 118 9.67 4.77 -1.68
C ILE A 118 9.05 4.86 -0.29
N ASP A 119 9.44 3.95 0.60
CA ASP A 119 9.11 4.01 2.01
C ASP A 119 10.34 4.42 2.82
N TYR A 120 10.16 5.33 3.76
CA TYR A 120 11.21 5.81 4.65
C TYR A 120 11.05 5.20 6.03
N TYR A 121 12.11 4.58 6.54
CA TYR A 121 12.18 3.86 7.82
C TYR A 121 13.37 4.39 8.63
N ASN A 122 13.17 5.44 9.42
CA ASN A 122 14.16 5.96 10.38
C ASN A 122 15.60 6.02 9.80
N GLY A 123 15.78 6.70 8.68
CA GLY A 123 17.08 6.85 7.99
C GLY A 123 17.29 5.93 6.80
N VAL A 124 16.46 4.92 6.61
CA VAL A 124 16.57 4.01 5.46
C VAL A 124 15.43 4.24 4.49
N ALA A 125 15.75 4.52 3.23
CA ALA A 125 14.78 4.59 2.13
C ALA A 125 14.75 3.25 1.39
N VAL A 126 13.60 2.57 1.42
CA VAL A 126 13.37 1.32 0.69
C VAL A 126 12.59 1.63 -0.57
N MET A 127 13.18 1.33 -1.72
CA MET A 127 12.58 1.62 -3.04
C MET A 127 12.05 0.33 -3.68
N GLN A 128 10.90 0.45 -4.34
CA GLN A 128 10.39 -0.57 -5.25
C GLN A 128 10.02 0.07 -6.58
N MET A 129 10.57 -0.43 -7.67
CA MET A 129 10.24 -0.03 -9.02
C MET A 129 9.31 -1.06 -9.66
N HIS A 130 8.21 -0.58 -10.22
CA HIS A 130 7.17 -1.37 -10.89
C HIS A 130 7.19 -1.17 -12.42
N SER A 131 8.21 -0.48 -12.93
CA SER A 131 8.43 -0.28 -14.37
C SER A 131 9.92 -0.23 -14.69
N VAL A 132 10.28 -0.67 -15.89
CA VAL A 132 11.67 -0.67 -16.37
C VAL A 132 12.24 0.75 -16.46
N GLY A 133 11.43 1.72 -16.87
CA GLY A 133 11.88 3.11 -16.95
C GLY A 133 12.34 3.66 -15.59
N MET A 134 11.56 3.41 -14.53
CA MET A 134 11.96 3.80 -13.17
C MET A 134 13.15 2.98 -12.66
N TYR A 135 13.21 1.68 -12.96
CA TYR A 135 14.33 0.85 -12.55
C TYR A 135 15.68 1.30 -13.12
N ARG A 136 15.71 1.77 -14.37
CA ARG A 136 16.92 2.31 -15.00
C ARG A 136 17.45 3.54 -14.25
N MET A 137 16.57 4.30 -13.58
CA MET A 137 16.89 5.52 -12.84
C MET A 137 17.24 5.29 -11.36
N ARG A 138 17.28 4.04 -10.89
CA ARG A 138 17.40 3.71 -9.45
C ARG A 138 18.62 4.36 -8.75
N ASN A 139 19.76 4.40 -9.44
CA ASN A 139 20.98 5.04 -8.90
C ASN A 139 20.85 6.57 -8.82
N ASP A 140 20.21 7.17 -9.83
CA ASP A 140 19.93 8.61 -9.83
C ASP A 140 18.97 8.97 -8.70
N PHE A 141 17.92 8.16 -8.46
CA PHE A 141 17.02 8.35 -7.32
C PHE A 141 17.75 8.24 -5.99
N ALA A 142 18.67 7.28 -5.82
CA ALA A 142 19.49 7.16 -4.61
C ALA A 142 20.34 8.41 -4.40
N GLY A 143 20.96 8.96 -5.47
CA GLY A 143 21.71 10.20 -5.44
C GLY A 143 20.88 11.43 -5.04
N ILE A 144 19.67 11.54 -5.64
CA ILE A 144 18.74 12.64 -5.32
C ILE A 144 18.22 12.51 -3.87
N LEU A 145 17.91 11.32 -3.39
CA LEU A 145 17.48 11.11 -2.00
C LEU A 145 18.57 11.52 -1.02
N LYS A 146 19.85 11.19 -1.31
CA LYS A 146 21.00 11.64 -0.51
C LYS A 146 21.08 13.17 -0.46
N GLU A 147 20.89 13.85 -1.58
CA GLU A 147 20.88 15.31 -1.67
C GLU A 147 19.72 15.91 -0.84
N LEU A 148 18.50 15.37 -0.98
CA LEU A 148 17.30 15.94 -0.37
C LEU A 148 17.18 15.68 1.13
N LEU A 149 17.62 14.52 1.59
CA LEU A 149 17.50 14.09 2.99
C LEU A 149 18.78 14.40 3.81
N GLY A 150 19.93 14.56 3.15
CA GLY A 150 21.21 14.89 3.80
C GLY A 150 21.59 13.85 4.87
N GLU A 151 21.97 14.32 6.05
CA GLU A 151 22.38 13.47 7.18
C GLU A 151 21.27 12.58 7.74
N ARG A 152 20.01 12.86 7.41
CA ARG A 152 18.87 12.01 7.79
C ARG A 152 18.81 10.71 6.98
N LEU A 153 19.57 10.56 5.88
CA LEU A 153 19.63 9.37 5.08
C LEU A 153 20.87 8.54 5.41
N VAL A 154 20.66 7.36 5.98
CA VAL A 154 21.71 6.38 6.30
C VAL A 154 21.93 5.44 5.12
N ALA A 155 20.86 4.96 4.52
CA ALA A 155 20.94 3.98 3.42
C ALA A 155 19.77 4.10 2.44
N VAL A 156 19.98 3.64 1.21
CA VAL A 156 18.95 3.40 0.19
C VAL A 156 19.04 1.93 -0.23
N TYR A 157 17.94 1.21 -0.08
CA TYR A 157 17.80 -0.19 -0.44
C TYR A 157 16.83 -0.37 -1.59
N ASP A 158 17.30 -0.98 -2.68
CA ASP A 158 16.45 -1.39 -3.79
C ASP A 158 15.86 -2.77 -3.51
N LYS A 159 14.54 -2.84 -3.42
CA LYS A 159 13.77 -4.08 -3.24
C LYS A 159 12.86 -4.36 -4.42
N SER A 160 13.40 -4.27 -5.63
CA SER A 160 12.63 -4.36 -6.88
C SER A 160 12.62 -5.74 -7.52
N GLU A 161 13.33 -6.73 -6.98
CA GLU A 161 13.46 -8.07 -7.56
C GLU A 161 12.10 -8.71 -7.91
N GLU A 162 11.11 -8.59 -7.00
CA GLU A 162 9.78 -9.16 -7.19
C GLU A 162 8.77 -8.20 -7.85
N THR A 163 9.15 -6.92 -8.08
CA THR A 163 8.21 -5.89 -8.57
C THR A 163 8.46 -5.48 -10.01
N ILE A 164 9.66 -5.73 -10.55
CA ILE A 164 9.95 -5.51 -11.97
C ILE A 164 9.14 -6.51 -12.81
N PRO A 165 8.51 -6.04 -13.91
CA PRO A 165 7.73 -6.91 -14.78
C PRO A 165 8.55 -8.09 -15.31
N PHE A 166 8.08 -9.31 -15.08
CA PHE A 166 8.76 -10.55 -15.50
C PHE A 166 9.11 -10.57 -17.01
N MET A 167 8.23 -10.04 -17.84
CA MET A 167 8.40 -10.00 -19.30
C MET A 167 9.51 -9.05 -19.76
N SER A 168 10.05 -8.19 -18.88
CA SER A 168 11.13 -7.27 -19.21
C SER A 168 12.47 -7.94 -19.53
N GLY A 169 12.66 -9.20 -19.08
CA GLY A 169 13.93 -9.90 -19.17
C GLY A 169 15.04 -9.33 -18.26
N ILE A 170 14.74 -8.33 -17.44
CA ILE A 170 15.68 -7.75 -16.48
C ILE A 170 15.75 -8.67 -15.24
N LYS A 171 16.97 -9.07 -14.88
CA LYS A 171 17.25 -9.71 -13.60
C LYS A 171 17.55 -8.62 -12.57
N ALA A 172 16.52 -8.13 -11.89
CA ALA A 172 16.72 -7.26 -10.76
C ALA A 172 17.22 -8.07 -9.55
N THR A 173 18.05 -7.45 -8.73
CA THR A 173 18.51 -7.99 -7.45
C THR A 173 18.24 -6.97 -6.36
N ASN A 174 17.88 -7.45 -5.19
CA ASN A 174 17.72 -6.57 -4.03
C ASN A 174 19.12 -6.20 -3.49
N GLU A 175 19.41 -4.90 -3.40
CA GLU A 175 20.74 -4.42 -3.02
C GLU A 175 20.71 -3.03 -2.38
N PHE A 176 21.76 -2.68 -1.63
CA PHE A 176 21.98 -1.30 -1.21
C PHE A 176 22.56 -0.47 -2.35
N LEU A 177 21.90 0.61 -2.72
CA LEU A 177 22.38 1.58 -3.70
C LEU A 177 23.20 2.72 -3.05
N TYR A 178 22.99 2.95 -1.76
CA TYR A 178 23.74 3.90 -0.95
C TYR A 178 23.79 3.43 0.50
N GLY A 179 24.94 3.61 1.15
CA GLY A 179 25.13 3.24 2.54
C GLY A 179 24.90 1.77 2.84
N ASN A 180 24.65 1.45 4.09
CA ASN A 180 24.26 0.13 4.58
C ASN A 180 23.53 0.29 5.92
N SER A 181 22.64 -0.63 6.25
CA SER A 181 21.94 -0.64 7.54
C SER A 181 21.42 -2.05 7.86
N ASP A 182 21.47 -2.40 9.14
CA ASP A 182 20.70 -3.50 9.69
C ASP A 182 19.21 -3.11 9.80
N PRO A 183 18.29 -4.07 10.04
CA PRO A 183 16.91 -3.79 10.38
C PRO A 183 16.77 -2.72 11.47
N VAL A 184 15.83 -1.79 11.29
CA VAL A 184 15.70 -0.63 12.17
C VAL A 184 14.46 -0.71 13.07
N ILE A 185 14.52 -0.01 14.20
CA ILE A 185 13.33 0.31 14.99
C ILE A 185 12.80 1.65 14.50
N VAL A 186 11.52 1.64 14.11
CA VAL A 186 10.79 2.84 13.72
C VAL A 186 9.81 3.25 14.80
N THR A 187 9.43 4.52 14.80
CA THR A 187 8.38 5.07 15.65
C THR A 187 7.19 5.48 14.81
N GLU A 188 6.00 4.99 15.15
CA GLU A 188 4.72 5.36 14.55
C GLU A 188 3.73 5.76 15.63
N ASN A 189 3.33 7.04 15.67
CA ASN A 189 2.45 7.61 16.70
C ASN A 189 2.92 7.30 18.15
N GLY A 190 4.24 7.30 18.37
CA GLY A 190 4.86 6.99 19.67
C GLY A 190 5.03 5.49 19.96
N PHE A 191 4.54 4.59 19.13
CA PHE A 191 4.77 3.14 19.24
C PHE A 191 6.00 2.72 18.42
N HIS A 192 6.72 1.72 18.90
CA HIS A 192 7.95 1.22 18.30
C HIS A 192 7.71 -0.08 17.54
N PHE A 193 8.30 -0.18 16.33
CA PHE A 193 8.22 -1.38 15.50
C PHE A 193 9.58 -1.70 14.91
N LYS A 194 9.98 -2.96 14.99
CA LYS A 194 11.12 -3.47 14.25
C LYS A 194 10.71 -3.71 12.80
N VAL A 195 11.46 -3.14 11.88
CA VAL A 195 11.23 -3.30 10.43
C VAL A 195 12.45 -3.93 9.80
N ASP A 196 12.24 -5.07 9.16
CA ASP A 196 13.23 -5.75 8.33
C ASP A 196 12.69 -5.81 6.89
N TRP A 197 13.23 -4.95 6.04
CA TRP A 197 12.84 -4.88 4.62
C TRP A 197 13.43 -6.02 3.79
N THR A 198 14.44 -6.75 4.27
CA THR A 198 15.08 -7.83 3.52
C THR A 198 14.20 -9.08 3.45
N VAL A 199 13.54 -9.44 4.55
CA VAL A 199 12.65 -10.62 4.65
C VAL A 199 11.18 -10.27 4.78
N GLY A 200 10.85 -9.02 5.12
CA GLY A 200 9.49 -8.54 5.31
C GLY A 200 8.69 -8.49 4.01
N GLN A 201 7.37 -8.60 4.11
CA GLN A 201 6.48 -8.45 2.96
C GLN A 201 6.53 -7.00 2.42
N LYS A 202 6.34 -6.82 1.11
CA LYS A 202 6.46 -5.52 0.42
C LYS A 202 7.76 -4.83 0.80
N THR A 203 7.71 -3.65 1.38
CA THR A 203 8.86 -2.87 1.86
C THR A 203 9.26 -3.17 3.31
N GLY A 204 8.52 -4.04 4.03
CA GLY A 204 8.82 -4.48 5.39
C GLY A 204 7.74 -4.20 6.44
N PHE A 205 6.96 -3.12 6.27
CA PHE A 205 5.88 -2.73 7.20
C PHE A 205 4.67 -2.17 6.43
N PHE A 206 3.46 -2.36 6.97
CA PHE A 206 2.22 -1.85 6.37
C PHE A 206 1.90 -0.44 6.88
N ILE A 207 2.59 0.56 6.33
CA ILE A 207 2.42 1.98 6.68
C ILE A 207 1.01 2.47 6.31
N ASP A 208 0.40 1.87 5.30
CA ASP A 208 -0.93 2.19 4.78
C ASP A 208 -2.08 2.01 5.80
N GLN A 209 -1.82 1.32 6.93
CA GLN A 209 -2.78 1.15 8.02
C GLN A 209 -2.57 2.11 9.20
N ARG A 210 -1.62 3.05 9.15
CA ARG A 210 -1.27 3.94 10.28
C ARG A 210 -2.48 4.65 10.89
N GLU A 211 -3.27 5.34 10.08
CA GLU A 211 -4.44 6.09 10.55
C GLU A 211 -5.55 5.15 11.06
N ASN A 212 -5.69 3.98 10.45
CA ASN A 212 -6.66 2.98 10.86
C ASN A 212 -6.27 2.35 12.21
N ARG A 213 -4.96 2.14 12.45
CA ARG A 213 -4.44 1.72 13.75
C ARG A 213 -4.67 2.78 14.83
N GLN A 214 -4.48 4.06 14.48
CA GLN A 214 -4.72 5.16 15.42
C GLN A 214 -6.20 5.27 15.77
N LEU A 215 -7.11 5.14 14.81
CA LEU A 215 -8.55 5.14 15.04
C LEU A 215 -9.00 4.02 15.99
N LEU A 216 -8.33 2.86 15.94
CA LEU A 216 -8.64 1.71 16.80
C LEU A 216 -8.62 2.09 18.29
N ASN A 217 -7.73 2.99 18.72
CA ASN A 217 -7.60 3.41 20.11
C ASN A 217 -8.90 3.97 20.72
N LEU A 218 -9.80 4.52 19.88
CA LEU A 218 -11.10 5.04 20.34
C LEU A 218 -12.05 3.94 20.81
N TYR A 219 -11.77 2.68 20.49
CA TYR A 219 -12.67 1.55 20.69
C TYR A 219 -12.12 0.47 21.62
N THR A 220 -10.90 0.63 22.16
CA THR A 220 -10.18 -0.45 22.85
C THR A 220 -10.23 -0.38 24.38
N GLU A 221 -10.70 0.73 24.97
CA GLU A 221 -10.69 0.94 26.44
C GLU A 221 -11.40 -0.18 27.18
N GLY A 222 -10.65 -0.94 27.97
CA GLY A 222 -11.14 -2.07 28.78
C GLY A 222 -11.67 -3.27 27.98
N LYS A 223 -11.48 -3.31 26.65
CA LYS A 223 -12.04 -4.32 25.77
C LYS A 223 -11.14 -5.54 25.61
N SER A 224 -11.76 -6.69 25.30
CA SER A 224 -11.08 -7.86 24.76
C SER A 224 -11.01 -7.74 23.22
N VAL A 225 -9.79 -7.75 22.68
CA VAL A 225 -9.51 -7.49 21.26
C VAL A 225 -8.93 -8.73 20.58
N LEU A 226 -9.42 -9.04 19.39
CA LEU A 226 -8.87 -10.08 18.52
C LEU A 226 -8.36 -9.46 17.23
N ASN A 227 -7.07 -9.59 16.96
CA ASN A 227 -6.44 -9.16 15.71
C ASN A 227 -6.15 -10.36 14.82
N MET A 228 -6.93 -10.54 13.77
CA MET A 228 -6.78 -11.60 12.77
C MET A 228 -5.89 -11.14 11.62
N PHE A 229 -5.06 -12.04 11.08
CA PHE A 229 -4.04 -11.73 10.09
C PHE A 229 -3.04 -10.69 10.64
N GLY A 230 -2.60 -10.94 11.88
CA GLY A 230 -1.89 -9.95 12.69
C GLY A 230 -0.53 -9.53 12.15
N TYR A 231 0.10 -10.33 11.27
CA TYR A 231 1.43 -10.08 10.70
C TYR A 231 2.42 -9.64 11.80
N THR A 232 2.98 -8.43 11.70
CA THR A 232 3.92 -7.88 12.70
C THR A 232 3.28 -7.34 13.96
N GLY A 233 2.00 -7.58 14.20
CA GLY A 233 1.27 -7.14 15.39
C GLY A 233 0.89 -5.66 15.40
N GLY A 234 0.92 -4.96 14.25
CA GLY A 234 0.70 -3.53 14.21
C GLY A 234 -0.58 -3.07 14.92
N PHE A 235 -1.74 -3.65 14.60
CA PHE A 235 -2.99 -3.34 15.31
C PHE A 235 -2.98 -3.78 16.78
N SER A 236 -2.31 -4.90 17.10
CA SER A 236 -2.23 -5.43 18.46
C SER A 236 -1.45 -4.49 19.38
N VAL A 237 -0.33 -3.94 18.91
CA VAL A 237 0.47 -2.96 19.68
C VAL A 237 -0.38 -1.73 20.01
N TYR A 238 -1.16 -1.20 19.07
CA TYR A 238 -2.06 -0.08 19.34
C TYR A 238 -3.19 -0.47 20.31
N ALA A 239 -3.78 -1.65 20.16
CA ALA A 239 -4.85 -2.11 21.04
C ALA A 239 -4.39 -2.27 22.48
N MET A 240 -3.17 -2.77 22.70
CA MET A 240 -2.61 -3.01 24.04
C MET A 240 -2.54 -1.76 24.91
N LYS A 241 -2.54 -0.57 24.34
CA LYS A 241 -2.51 0.69 25.09
C LYS A 241 -3.63 0.73 26.14
N ASN A 242 -4.85 0.35 25.75
CA ASN A 242 -6.05 0.53 26.57
C ASN A 242 -6.88 -0.75 26.75
N ALA A 243 -6.59 -1.83 26.01
CA ALA A 243 -7.35 -3.07 26.06
C ALA A 243 -7.07 -3.86 27.34
N SER A 244 -8.05 -4.61 27.81
CA SER A 244 -7.91 -5.56 28.92
C SER A 244 -7.31 -6.89 28.49
N LEU A 245 -7.44 -7.24 27.19
CA LEU A 245 -6.92 -8.47 26.58
C LEU A 245 -6.71 -8.23 25.09
N VAL A 246 -5.59 -8.69 24.54
CA VAL A 246 -5.32 -8.67 23.10
C VAL A 246 -4.81 -10.02 22.65
N HIS A 247 -5.54 -10.65 21.73
CA HIS A 247 -5.09 -11.85 21.06
C HIS A 247 -4.75 -11.55 19.60
N THR A 248 -3.60 -12.04 19.14
CA THR A 248 -3.13 -11.92 17.77
C THR A 248 -3.13 -13.28 17.11
N VAL A 249 -3.66 -13.38 15.89
CA VAL A 249 -3.71 -14.64 15.13
C VAL A 249 -3.08 -14.44 13.76
N ASP A 250 -2.11 -15.27 13.43
CA ASP A 250 -1.53 -15.39 12.09
C ASP A 250 -1.03 -16.81 11.86
N SER A 251 -0.99 -17.25 10.62
CA SER A 251 -0.50 -18.59 10.26
C SER A 251 1.03 -18.66 10.14
N SER A 252 1.70 -17.52 9.97
CA SER A 252 3.14 -17.41 9.72
C SER A 252 3.94 -17.43 11.02
N ALA A 253 4.93 -18.33 11.11
CA ALA A 253 5.85 -18.39 12.25
C ALA A 253 6.78 -17.16 12.34
N SER A 254 7.21 -16.61 11.20
CA SER A 254 8.04 -15.40 11.16
C SER A 254 7.27 -14.17 11.58
N ALA A 255 5.99 -14.07 11.19
CA ALA A 255 5.10 -13.01 11.64
C ALA A 255 4.90 -13.07 13.18
N ALA A 256 4.70 -14.27 13.74
CA ALA A 256 4.57 -14.46 15.17
C ALA A 256 5.79 -13.93 15.95
N ALA A 257 6.98 -14.32 15.54
CA ALA A 257 8.21 -13.88 16.21
C ALA A 257 8.37 -12.35 16.18
N LEU A 258 8.08 -11.72 15.05
CA LEU A 258 8.19 -10.27 14.91
C LEU A 258 7.07 -9.53 15.66
N ALA A 259 5.86 -10.10 15.72
CA ALA A 259 4.78 -9.54 16.53
C ALA A 259 5.12 -9.57 18.02
N ASP A 260 5.70 -10.66 18.53
CA ASP A 260 6.16 -10.77 19.91
C ASP A 260 7.29 -9.78 20.20
N GLU A 261 8.27 -9.63 19.31
CA GLU A 261 9.33 -8.61 19.44
C GLU A 261 8.73 -7.19 19.53
N ASN A 262 7.79 -6.85 18.65
CA ASN A 262 7.13 -5.54 18.64
C ASN A 262 6.29 -5.31 19.90
N MET A 263 5.65 -6.35 20.41
CA MET A 263 4.92 -6.28 21.67
C MET A 263 5.86 -6.00 22.85
N ILE A 264 6.98 -6.74 22.92
CA ILE A 264 8.00 -6.57 23.96
C ILE A 264 8.65 -5.19 23.92
N LEU A 265 8.91 -4.64 22.73
CA LEU A 265 9.46 -3.30 22.54
C LEU A 265 8.59 -2.20 23.17
N ASN A 266 7.26 -2.38 23.21
CA ASN A 266 6.33 -1.38 23.69
C ASN A 266 5.86 -1.62 25.13
N TYR A 267 5.71 -2.88 25.54
CA TYR A 267 5.03 -3.24 26.81
C TYR A 267 5.78 -4.25 27.67
N GLY A 268 6.95 -4.74 27.19
CA GLY A 268 7.62 -5.86 27.85
C GLY A 268 6.80 -7.15 27.71
N LYS A 269 7.00 -8.07 28.65
CA LYS A 269 6.17 -9.28 28.73
C LYS A 269 4.88 -8.96 29.50
N ASP A 270 3.82 -8.69 28.77
CA ASP A 270 2.52 -8.36 29.34
C ASP A 270 1.54 -9.54 29.18
N PRO A 271 0.98 -10.10 30.29
CA PRO A 271 0.11 -11.27 30.24
C PRO A 271 -1.24 -11.01 29.55
N ARG A 272 -1.55 -9.76 29.22
CA ARG A 272 -2.76 -9.42 28.46
C ARG A 272 -2.64 -9.75 26.98
N HIS A 273 -1.41 -10.01 26.47
CA HIS A 273 -1.20 -10.37 25.07
C HIS A 273 -0.87 -11.85 24.91
N GLU A 274 -1.51 -12.48 23.93
CA GLU A 274 -1.20 -13.84 23.49
C GLU A 274 -1.23 -13.93 21.97
N PHE A 275 -0.24 -14.61 21.38
CA PHE A 275 -0.18 -14.89 19.96
C PHE A 275 -0.59 -16.33 19.67
N PHE A 276 -1.48 -16.52 18.70
CA PHE A 276 -1.95 -17.84 18.23
C PHE A 276 -1.51 -18.06 16.79
N ARG A 277 -0.69 -19.08 16.58
CA ARG A 277 -0.37 -19.53 15.22
C ARG A 277 -1.45 -20.46 14.71
N ALA A 278 -2.40 -19.93 13.94
CA ALA A 278 -3.56 -20.67 13.46
C ALA A 278 -4.08 -20.15 12.12
N ASP A 279 -4.86 -20.97 11.42
CA ASP A 279 -5.68 -20.50 10.30
C ASP A 279 -6.79 -19.59 10.82
N ALA A 280 -6.99 -18.45 10.14
CA ALA A 280 -7.94 -17.44 10.56
C ALA A 280 -9.40 -17.93 10.50
N PHE A 281 -9.77 -18.70 9.48
CA PHE A 281 -11.13 -19.21 9.34
C PHE A 281 -11.44 -20.29 10.37
N GLU A 282 -10.45 -21.11 10.73
CA GLU A 282 -10.60 -22.14 11.76
C GLU A 282 -10.71 -21.50 13.14
N PHE A 283 -9.83 -20.54 13.45
CA PHE A 283 -9.84 -19.85 14.75
C PHE A 283 -11.17 -19.12 15.01
N LEU A 284 -11.75 -18.48 14.00
CA LEU A 284 -13.03 -17.78 14.10
C LEU A 284 -14.23 -18.71 14.38
N ASN A 285 -14.11 -20.03 14.29
CA ASN A 285 -15.24 -20.94 14.56
C ASN A 285 -15.59 -21.08 16.03
N ASP A 286 -14.63 -20.85 16.96
CA ASP A 286 -14.78 -21.13 18.39
C ASP A 286 -14.43 -19.93 19.27
N ILE A 287 -14.94 -18.74 18.92
CA ILE A 287 -14.69 -17.51 19.67
C ILE A 287 -15.97 -16.82 20.15
N ARG A 288 -17.10 -17.54 20.14
CA ARG A 288 -18.42 -16.96 20.41
C ARG A 288 -18.45 -16.18 21.72
N ASN A 289 -18.80 -14.90 21.61
CA ASN A 289 -18.91 -13.96 22.73
C ASN A 289 -17.61 -13.83 23.58
N LYS A 290 -16.44 -14.13 23.01
CA LYS A 290 -15.15 -13.95 23.70
C LYS A 290 -14.61 -12.53 23.56
N TYR A 291 -14.83 -11.88 22.43
CA TYR A 291 -14.23 -10.58 22.11
C TYR A 291 -15.26 -9.47 21.94
N ASP A 292 -14.85 -8.27 22.40
CA ASP A 292 -15.60 -7.02 22.23
C ASP A 292 -15.24 -6.32 20.91
N LEU A 293 -14.02 -6.59 20.40
CA LEU A 293 -13.52 -6.01 19.17
C LEU A 293 -12.77 -7.05 18.34
N ILE A 294 -13.04 -7.10 17.02
CA ILE A 294 -12.37 -7.99 16.08
C ILE A 294 -11.81 -7.16 14.92
N ILE A 295 -10.54 -7.38 14.56
CA ILE A 295 -9.90 -6.80 13.39
C ILE A 295 -9.71 -7.89 12.34
N LEU A 296 -10.15 -7.63 11.10
CA LEU A 296 -10.04 -8.51 9.95
C LEU A 296 -9.26 -7.76 8.86
N ASP A 297 -7.95 -7.98 8.79
CA ASP A 297 -7.08 -7.38 7.77
C ASP A 297 -6.42 -8.46 6.89
N PRO A 298 -7.21 -9.21 6.11
CA PRO A 298 -6.72 -10.32 5.32
C PRO A 298 -5.84 -9.84 4.16
N PRO A 299 -4.92 -10.70 3.65
CA PRO A 299 -4.23 -10.45 2.40
C PRO A 299 -5.22 -10.29 1.25
N ALA A 300 -4.79 -9.69 0.14
CA ALA A 300 -5.63 -9.50 -1.02
C ALA A 300 -6.13 -10.84 -1.57
N PHE A 301 -7.44 -11.10 -1.48
CA PHE A 301 -8.04 -12.34 -2.01
C PHE A 301 -8.14 -12.38 -3.55
N ALA A 302 -7.98 -11.23 -4.21
CA ALA A 302 -7.91 -11.15 -5.67
C ALA A 302 -6.80 -10.18 -6.11
N LYS A 303 -5.95 -10.66 -7.02
CA LYS A 303 -4.97 -9.82 -7.74
C LYS A 303 -5.44 -9.47 -9.16
N HIS A 304 -6.39 -10.24 -9.71
CA HIS A 304 -6.90 -10.08 -11.08
C HIS A 304 -8.43 -10.22 -11.12
N ASN A 305 -9.05 -9.60 -12.11
CA ASN A 305 -10.52 -9.57 -12.26
C ASN A 305 -11.16 -10.96 -12.45
N ASN A 306 -10.46 -11.92 -13.02
CA ASN A 306 -10.97 -13.28 -13.24
C ASN A 306 -11.30 -14.05 -11.94
N VAL A 307 -10.72 -13.64 -10.80
CA VAL A 307 -10.97 -14.24 -9.48
C VAL A 307 -11.79 -13.34 -8.55
N LEU A 308 -12.33 -12.23 -9.06
CA LEU A 308 -13.09 -11.25 -8.27
C LEU A 308 -14.27 -11.88 -7.54
N ALA A 309 -15.08 -12.71 -8.21
CA ALA A 309 -16.25 -13.34 -7.61
C ALA A 309 -15.87 -14.23 -6.40
N ASN A 310 -14.79 -15.00 -6.51
CA ASN A 310 -14.29 -15.85 -5.42
C ASN A 310 -13.78 -15.00 -4.25
N ALA A 311 -13.09 -13.89 -4.54
CA ALA A 311 -12.63 -12.98 -3.51
C ALA A 311 -13.78 -12.35 -2.73
N LEU A 312 -14.83 -11.89 -3.41
CA LEU A 312 -16.03 -11.34 -2.78
C LEU A 312 -16.72 -12.38 -1.86
N GLN A 313 -16.76 -13.64 -2.27
CA GLN A 313 -17.25 -14.74 -1.42
C GLN A 313 -16.32 -14.99 -0.23
N GLY A 314 -15.00 -14.85 -0.40
CA GLY A 314 -14.02 -14.94 0.70
C GLY A 314 -14.27 -13.86 1.77
N TYR A 315 -14.38 -12.60 1.35
CA TYR A 315 -14.72 -11.48 2.25
C TYR A 315 -16.08 -11.68 2.92
N LYS A 316 -17.10 -12.13 2.19
CA LYS A 316 -18.41 -12.43 2.75
C LYS A 316 -18.32 -13.48 3.86
N ARG A 317 -17.68 -14.64 3.59
CA ARG A 317 -17.54 -15.73 4.58
C ARG A 317 -16.79 -15.30 5.83
N LEU A 318 -15.69 -14.53 5.66
CA LEU A 318 -14.90 -14.02 6.77
C LEU A 318 -15.74 -13.11 7.68
N ASN A 319 -16.49 -12.18 7.08
CA ASN A 319 -17.36 -11.27 7.82
C ASN A 319 -18.56 -11.96 8.45
N ILE A 320 -19.15 -13.00 7.83
CA ILE A 320 -20.21 -13.82 8.47
C ILE A 320 -19.69 -14.36 9.80
N LYS A 321 -18.55 -15.06 9.78
CA LYS A 321 -17.97 -15.66 10.99
C LYS A 321 -17.72 -14.62 12.09
N ALA A 322 -17.11 -13.49 11.76
CA ALA A 322 -16.85 -12.45 12.75
C ALA A 322 -18.14 -11.85 13.32
N ILE A 323 -19.13 -11.56 12.48
CA ILE A 323 -20.43 -11.00 12.91
C ILE A 323 -21.19 -11.99 13.79
N GLU A 324 -21.19 -13.29 13.47
CA GLU A 324 -21.86 -14.33 14.28
C GLU A 324 -21.22 -14.51 15.64
N GLN A 325 -19.89 -14.37 15.73
CA GLN A 325 -19.10 -14.75 16.89
C GLN A 325 -18.84 -13.61 17.88
N ILE A 326 -18.84 -12.36 17.42
CA ILE A 326 -18.55 -11.18 18.25
C ILE A 326 -19.66 -10.98 19.30
N LYS A 327 -19.30 -10.47 20.50
CA LYS A 327 -20.26 -10.06 21.52
C LYS A 327 -21.32 -9.11 20.98
N PRO A 328 -22.55 -9.12 21.50
CA PRO A 328 -23.52 -8.05 21.26
C PRO A 328 -22.94 -6.68 21.68
N GLY A 329 -23.11 -5.66 20.84
CA GLY A 329 -22.49 -4.35 21.03
C GLY A 329 -21.00 -4.30 20.64
N GLY A 330 -20.50 -5.35 19.99
CA GLY A 330 -19.11 -5.43 19.58
C GLY A 330 -18.78 -4.63 18.33
N ILE A 331 -17.48 -4.36 18.13
CA ILE A 331 -16.95 -3.58 17.03
C ILE A 331 -16.09 -4.46 16.11
N ILE A 332 -16.31 -4.37 14.80
CA ILE A 332 -15.47 -5.06 13.80
C ILE A 332 -14.81 -4.03 12.90
N PHE A 333 -13.47 -4.07 12.82
CA PHE A 333 -12.69 -3.43 11.77
C PHE A 333 -12.46 -4.46 10.67
N THR A 334 -12.96 -4.21 9.45
CA THR A 334 -12.80 -5.15 8.34
C THR A 334 -12.25 -4.45 7.11
N PHE A 335 -11.24 -5.06 6.47
CA PHE A 335 -10.46 -4.44 5.39
C PHE A 335 -10.39 -5.30 4.14
N SER A 336 -10.08 -4.63 3.04
CA SER A 336 -9.61 -5.23 1.78
C SER A 336 -8.55 -4.34 1.15
N CYS A 337 -7.37 -4.89 0.91
CA CYS A 337 -6.28 -4.25 0.15
C CYS A 337 -6.26 -4.68 -1.33
N SER A 338 -7.27 -5.38 -1.82
CA SER A 338 -7.35 -5.86 -3.20
C SER A 338 -7.75 -4.74 -4.15
N GLN A 339 -6.85 -4.36 -5.08
CA GLN A 339 -7.08 -3.29 -6.06
C GLN A 339 -8.30 -3.54 -6.95
N VAL A 340 -8.57 -4.80 -7.34
CA VAL A 340 -9.71 -5.16 -8.21
C VAL A 340 -11.06 -5.19 -7.48
N VAL A 341 -11.05 -5.15 -6.14
CA VAL A 341 -12.27 -5.06 -5.32
C VAL A 341 -12.58 -3.60 -5.07
N THR A 342 -13.63 -3.07 -5.67
CA THR A 342 -14.07 -1.69 -5.45
C THR A 342 -14.67 -1.50 -4.06
N LYS A 343 -14.74 -0.25 -3.57
CA LYS A 343 -15.44 0.10 -2.30
C LYS A 343 -16.87 -0.43 -2.28
N GLU A 344 -17.57 -0.28 -3.40
CA GLU A 344 -18.95 -0.75 -3.54
C GLU A 344 -19.05 -2.26 -3.42
N ASN A 345 -18.19 -3.01 -4.13
CA ASN A 345 -18.19 -4.47 -4.09
C ASN A 345 -17.81 -5.01 -2.71
N PHE A 346 -16.83 -4.40 -2.03
CA PHE A 346 -16.48 -4.77 -0.66
C PHE A 346 -17.66 -4.53 0.29
N ARG A 347 -18.30 -3.35 0.22
CA ARG A 347 -19.49 -3.03 1.03
C ARG A 347 -20.64 -4.00 0.76
N LYS A 348 -20.89 -4.39 -0.51
CA LYS A 348 -21.90 -5.41 -0.86
C LYS A 348 -21.59 -6.77 -0.24
N SER A 349 -20.31 -7.19 -0.19
CA SER A 349 -19.91 -8.44 0.47
C SER A 349 -20.19 -8.42 1.96
N VAL A 350 -19.86 -7.30 2.65
CA VAL A 350 -20.11 -7.11 4.08
C VAL A 350 -21.61 -7.00 4.36
N PHE A 351 -22.38 -6.29 3.52
CA PHE A 351 -23.84 -6.26 3.60
C PHE A 351 -24.45 -7.65 3.51
N ALA A 352 -24.02 -8.45 2.52
CA ALA A 352 -24.52 -9.81 2.36
C ALA A 352 -24.13 -10.70 3.56
N ALA A 353 -22.97 -10.45 4.18
CA ALA A 353 -22.57 -11.15 5.41
C ALA A 353 -23.52 -10.80 6.56
N ALA A 354 -23.75 -9.51 6.83
CA ALA A 354 -24.66 -9.06 7.87
C ALA A 354 -26.09 -9.62 7.69
N ALA A 355 -26.62 -9.55 6.46
CA ALA A 355 -27.95 -10.08 6.16
C ALA A 355 -28.06 -11.58 6.44
N ASN A 356 -27.02 -12.36 6.15
CA ASN A 356 -27.01 -13.81 6.39
C ASN A 356 -27.02 -14.18 7.89
N THR A 357 -26.46 -13.31 8.75
CA THR A 357 -26.40 -13.56 10.20
C THR A 357 -27.67 -13.14 10.94
N GLY A 358 -28.53 -12.36 10.30
CA GLY A 358 -29.75 -11.78 10.92
C GLY A 358 -29.47 -10.74 12.01
N ARG A 359 -28.20 -10.40 12.27
CA ARG A 359 -27.83 -9.39 13.28
C ARG A 359 -27.96 -7.97 12.68
N LYS A 360 -28.30 -7.00 13.53
CA LYS A 360 -28.28 -5.59 13.14
C LYS A 360 -26.84 -5.08 13.15
N VAL A 361 -26.42 -4.53 12.02
CA VAL A 361 -25.05 -4.01 11.82
C VAL A 361 -25.11 -2.57 11.32
N ARG A 362 -24.36 -1.68 11.98
CA ARG A 362 -24.21 -0.28 11.55
C ARG A 362 -22.78 0.00 11.13
N ILE A 363 -22.58 0.78 10.08
CA ILE A 363 -21.28 1.28 9.67
C ILE A 363 -20.99 2.55 10.48
N LEU A 364 -19.94 2.55 11.29
CA LEU A 364 -19.47 3.71 12.03
C LEU A 364 -18.51 4.56 11.21
N HIS A 365 -17.56 3.91 10.50
CA HIS A 365 -16.58 4.58 9.67
C HIS A 365 -16.39 3.85 8.33
N GLN A 366 -16.03 4.63 7.30
CA GLN A 366 -15.49 4.15 6.04
C GLN A 366 -14.02 4.55 6.02
N LEU A 367 -13.13 3.57 5.81
CA LEU A 367 -11.69 3.71 5.94
C LEU A 367 -11.02 3.61 4.57
N SER A 368 -9.87 4.25 4.45
CA SER A 368 -9.01 4.24 3.27
C SER A 368 -7.53 4.26 3.68
N GLN A 369 -6.65 4.30 2.69
CA GLN A 369 -5.23 4.55 2.87
C GLN A 369 -4.98 5.97 3.43
N PRO A 370 -3.87 6.17 4.19
CA PRO A 370 -3.54 7.45 4.81
C PRO A 370 -3.05 8.49 3.80
N PRO A 371 -2.97 9.78 4.18
CA PRO A 371 -2.58 10.86 3.27
C PRO A 371 -1.22 10.69 2.60
N ASP A 372 -0.24 10.04 3.23
CA ASP A 372 1.07 9.77 2.60
C ASP A 372 1.02 8.67 1.52
N HIS A 373 -0.15 8.09 1.29
CA HIS A 373 -0.47 7.23 0.14
C HIS A 373 -1.48 7.96 -0.77
N PRO A 374 -1.13 9.11 -1.37
CA PRO A 374 -2.11 9.94 -2.06
C PRO A 374 -2.73 9.21 -3.26
N VAL A 375 -4.03 9.40 -3.42
CA VAL A 375 -4.76 8.99 -4.62
C VAL A 375 -4.78 10.18 -5.58
N ASN A 376 -4.21 10.02 -6.77
CA ASN A 376 -4.36 11.02 -7.82
C ASN A 376 -5.84 11.04 -8.28
N ILE A 377 -6.49 12.19 -8.21
CA ILE A 377 -7.92 12.33 -8.57
C ILE A 377 -8.20 11.92 -10.03
N TYR A 378 -7.21 12.02 -10.90
CA TYR A 378 -7.29 11.60 -12.29
C TYR A 378 -6.97 10.12 -12.52
N HIS A 379 -6.57 9.40 -11.44
CA HIS A 379 -6.18 8.00 -11.44
C HIS A 379 -6.81 7.24 -10.27
N PRO A 380 -8.13 6.96 -10.36
CA PRO A 380 -8.84 6.28 -9.29
C PRO A 380 -8.33 4.86 -9.01
N GLU A 381 -7.59 4.26 -9.94
CA GLU A 381 -6.96 2.94 -9.78
C GLU A 381 -5.88 2.90 -8.67
N SER A 382 -5.37 4.06 -8.23
CA SER A 382 -4.45 4.14 -7.07
C SER A 382 -5.16 3.95 -5.73
N GLU A 383 -6.49 3.95 -5.68
CA GLU A 383 -7.25 3.66 -4.48
C GLU A 383 -7.38 2.15 -4.28
N TYR A 384 -6.61 1.58 -3.35
CA TYR A 384 -6.55 0.13 -3.16
C TYR A 384 -7.00 -0.35 -1.77
N LEU A 385 -6.83 0.47 -0.71
CA LEU A 385 -7.24 0.11 0.65
C LEU A 385 -8.66 0.63 0.93
N LYS A 386 -9.52 -0.23 1.40
CA LYS A 386 -10.86 0.09 1.87
C LYS A 386 -11.15 -0.70 3.13
N GLY A 387 -11.82 -0.05 4.07
CA GLY A 387 -12.23 -0.66 5.31
C GLY A 387 -13.58 -0.13 5.80
N LEU A 388 -14.18 -0.89 6.70
CA LEU A 388 -15.38 -0.51 7.43
C LEU A 388 -15.18 -0.76 8.91
N VAL A 389 -15.62 0.17 9.75
CA VAL A 389 -15.82 -0.08 11.17
C VAL A 389 -17.29 -0.33 11.39
N LEU A 390 -17.61 -1.49 11.92
CA LEU A 390 -18.97 -1.98 12.11
C LEU A 390 -19.31 -2.05 13.60
N TYR A 391 -20.52 -1.62 13.97
CA TYR A 391 -21.13 -1.91 15.26
C TYR A 391 -22.16 -3.03 15.06
N VAL A 392 -22.08 -4.08 15.87
CA VAL A 392 -22.89 -5.30 15.76
C VAL A 392 -23.75 -5.47 17.00
N GLU A 393 -25.09 -5.34 16.85
CA GLU A 393 -26.08 -5.56 17.94
C GLU A 393 -26.32 -7.03 18.24
#